data_a60aff9ae67b8e40219886ffe81ca524
#
_entry.id   a60aff9ae67b8e40219886ffe81ca524
#
_cell.length_a   1.000
_cell.length_b   1.000
_cell.length_c   1.000
_cell.angle_alpha   90.00
_cell.angle_beta   90.00
_cell.angle_gamma   90.00
#
_symmetry.space_group_name_H-M   'P 1'
#
loop_
_entity.id
_entity.type
_entity.pdbx_description
1 polymer ?
#
loop_
_entity_poly.entity_id
_entity_poly.type
_entity_poly.pdbx_seq_one_letter_code
_entity_poly.pdbx_strand_id
1 'polypeptide(L)'
;MNVITVKGLSKNFKNKTLFNNFSLSIEQNTVHAIVGPNGSGKTSLLRILTGLYQPDQGEVQVKTDHAMLLENDYLYEDKSGLENLKLFGLYFGYQPYGYEDYAELLEIKNDLERNVSTYSKGMKRKLSLLIIVLMQRGIIYLDEVTSGVDPISRRQIRQLIALLKRNGKTIVITSHDLDEIEKVADVVTMIKQGQILFTKRIEDIQGESLEDLFIEEGLK
;
A
#
# COMPACT_ATOMS: atom_id res chain seq x y z
N MET A 1 -17.96 5.47 -6.33
CA MET A 1 -17.55 5.31 -7.75
C MET A 1 -16.25 4.50 -7.79
N ASN A 2 -16.15 3.49 -8.70
CA ASN A 2 -14.93 2.70 -8.80
C ASN A 2 -13.82 3.48 -9.52
N VAL A 3 -12.65 3.57 -8.88
CA VAL A 3 -11.44 4.22 -9.42
C VAL A 3 -10.48 3.19 -10.01
N ILE A 4 -10.54 1.94 -9.56
CA ILE A 4 -9.83 0.80 -10.12
C ILE A 4 -10.84 -0.27 -10.49
N THR A 5 -10.70 -0.86 -11.67
CA THR A 5 -11.51 -1.99 -12.14
C THR A 5 -10.61 -3.00 -12.83
N VAL A 6 -10.67 -4.24 -12.39
CA VAL A 6 -10.00 -5.40 -12.97
C VAL A 6 -11.07 -6.38 -13.41
N LYS A 7 -11.02 -6.83 -14.68
CA LYS A 7 -11.99 -7.76 -15.26
C LYS A 7 -11.26 -8.92 -15.95
N GLY A 8 -11.54 -10.13 -15.48
CA GLY A 8 -11.06 -11.36 -16.11
C GLY A 8 -9.53 -11.45 -16.21
N LEU A 9 -8.81 -10.85 -15.26
CA LEU A 9 -7.35 -10.85 -15.25
C LEU A 9 -6.79 -12.26 -15.18
N SER A 10 -5.93 -12.62 -16.12
CA SER A 10 -5.11 -13.82 -16.07
C SER A 10 -3.65 -13.43 -16.18
N LYS A 11 -2.81 -14.07 -15.36
CA LYS A 11 -1.36 -13.84 -15.32
C LYS A 11 -0.61 -15.12 -15.00
N ASN A 12 0.37 -15.44 -15.84
CA ASN A 12 1.27 -16.58 -15.67
C ASN A 12 2.71 -16.08 -15.49
N PHE A 13 3.46 -16.77 -14.63
CA PHE A 13 4.90 -16.58 -14.50
C PHE A 13 5.59 -17.93 -14.74
N LYS A 14 6.32 -18.05 -15.85
CA LYS A 14 6.93 -19.31 -16.29
C LYS A 14 5.87 -20.44 -16.34
N ASN A 15 5.97 -21.40 -15.41
CA ASN A 15 5.09 -22.57 -15.36
C ASN A 15 4.02 -22.47 -14.26
N LYS A 16 3.81 -21.30 -13.65
CA LYS A 16 2.83 -21.07 -12.57
C LYS A 16 1.80 -20.04 -12.98
N THR A 17 0.53 -20.45 -13.02
CA THR A 17 -0.59 -19.52 -13.10
C THR A 17 -0.74 -18.81 -11.76
N LEU A 18 -0.64 -17.48 -11.78
CA LEU A 18 -0.83 -16.66 -10.58
C LEU A 18 -2.27 -16.20 -10.45
N PHE A 19 -2.85 -15.68 -11.54
CA PHE A 19 -4.25 -15.28 -11.61
C PHE A 19 -4.94 -15.98 -12.78
N ASN A 20 -6.19 -16.39 -12.59
CA ASN A 20 -7.03 -16.99 -13.62
C ASN A 20 -8.45 -16.42 -13.49
N ASN A 21 -8.86 -15.59 -14.46
CA ASN A 21 -10.16 -14.92 -14.49
C ASN A 21 -10.47 -14.10 -13.22
N PHE A 22 -9.45 -13.42 -12.68
CA PHE A 22 -9.55 -12.62 -11.46
C PHE A 22 -10.23 -11.27 -11.76
N SER A 23 -11.19 -10.87 -10.94
CA SER A 23 -11.90 -9.59 -11.09
C SER A 23 -12.01 -8.88 -9.75
N LEU A 24 -11.71 -7.56 -9.73
CA LEU A 24 -11.70 -6.73 -8.52
C LEU A 24 -12.14 -5.32 -8.87
N SER A 25 -12.88 -4.69 -7.96
CA SER A 25 -13.20 -3.25 -8.04
C SER A 25 -12.84 -2.55 -6.76
N ILE A 26 -12.23 -1.35 -6.86
CA ILE A 26 -11.85 -0.52 -5.72
C ILE A 26 -12.53 0.83 -5.83
N GLU A 27 -13.22 1.21 -4.76
CA GLU A 27 -13.94 2.48 -4.66
C GLU A 27 -12.99 3.65 -4.37
N GLN A 28 -13.33 4.82 -4.92
CA GLN A 28 -12.63 6.07 -4.63
C GLN A 28 -12.78 6.46 -3.15
N ASN A 29 -11.76 7.12 -2.60
CA ASN A 29 -11.71 7.63 -1.22
C ASN A 29 -11.89 6.54 -0.14
N THR A 30 -11.39 5.34 -0.42
CA THR A 30 -11.35 4.23 0.53
C THR A 30 -9.93 3.81 0.83
N VAL A 31 -9.72 3.21 1.99
CA VAL A 31 -8.57 2.36 2.30
C VAL A 31 -8.98 0.93 2.02
N HIS A 32 -8.52 0.37 0.92
CA HIS A 32 -8.81 -0.99 0.48
C HIS A 32 -7.62 -1.90 0.78
N ALA A 33 -7.81 -2.85 1.68
CA ALA A 33 -6.78 -3.83 2.02
C ALA A 33 -6.89 -5.07 1.14
N ILE A 34 -5.74 -5.54 0.67
CA ILE A 34 -5.59 -6.82 -0.02
C ILE A 34 -4.77 -7.72 0.89
N VAL A 35 -5.41 -8.73 1.47
CA VAL A 35 -4.81 -9.64 2.45
C VAL A 35 -4.70 -11.06 1.89
N GLY A 36 -3.86 -11.86 2.50
CA GLY A 36 -3.69 -13.26 2.12
C GLY A 36 -2.29 -13.78 2.45
N PRO A 37 -2.07 -15.10 2.38
CA PRO A 37 -0.80 -15.72 2.70
C PRO A 37 0.32 -15.28 1.75
N ASN A 38 1.57 -15.55 2.14
CA ASN A 38 2.71 -15.30 1.27
C ASN A 38 2.59 -16.12 -0.04
N GLY A 39 2.87 -15.45 -1.16
CA GLY A 39 2.75 -16.06 -2.48
C GLY A 39 1.33 -16.11 -3.06
N SER A 40 0.32 -15.52 -2.41
CA SER A 40 -1.05 -15.41 -2.94
C SER A 40 -1.20 -14.47 -4.12
N GLY A 41 -0.20 -13.59 -4.37
CA GLY A 41 -0.19 -12.68 -5.51
C GLY A 41 -0.37 -11.19 -5.17
N LYS A 42 -0.45 -10.78 -3.89
CA LYS A 42 -0.68 -9.40 -3.46
C LYS A 42 0.24 -8.38 -4.14
N THR A 43 1.55 -8.52 -3.97
CA THR A 43 2.56 -7.64 -4.60
C THR A 43 2.48 -7.69 -6.12
N SER A 44 2.23 -8.87 -6.71
CA SER A 44 2.09 -8.99 -8.17
C SER A 44 0.84 -8.28 -8.69
N LEU A 45 -0.26 -8.31 -7.93
CA LEU A 45 -1.46 -7.54 -8.25
C LEU A 45 -1.16 -6.05 -8.22
N LEU A 46 -0.50 -5.52 -7.19
CA LEU A 46 -0.10 -4.11 -7.14
C LEU A 46 0.77 -3.74 -8.35
N ARG A 47 1.72 -4.58 -8.74
CA ARG A 47 2.56 -4.35 -9.92
C ARG A 47 1.78 -4.38 -11.24
N ILE A 48 0.70 -5.14 -11.33
CA ILE A 48 -0.21 -5.12 -12.48
C ILE A 48 -1.05 -3.83 -12.46
N LEU A 49 -1.59 -3.43 -11.30
CA LEU A 49 -2.38 -2.21 -11.16
C LEU A 49 -1.57 -0.93 -11.47
N THR A 50 -0.26 -0.96 -11.23
CA THR A 50 0.66 0.14 -11.56
C THR A 50 1.23 0.08 -12.98
N GLY A 51 0.86 -0.95 -13.77
CA GLY A 51 1.36 -1.14 -15.12
C GLY A 51 2.80 -1.67 -15.22
N LEU A 52 3.46 -1.98 -14.09
CA LEU A 52 4.79 -2.60 -14.06
C LEU A 52 4.77 -4.02 -14.63
N TYR A 53 3.65 -4.73 -14.46
CA TYR A 53 3.42 -6.02 -15.09
C TYR A 53 2.20 -5.93 -16.01
N GLN A 54 2.33 -6.43 -17.23
CA GLN A 54 1.20 -6.55 -18.14
C GLN A 54 0.39 -7.82 -17.84
N PRO A 55 -0.95 -7.77 -17.83
CA PRO A 55 -1.77 -8.97 -17.80
C PRO A 55 -1.57 -9.80 -19.07
N ASP A 56 -1.73 -11.12 -18.97
CA ASP A 56 -1.73 -11.99 -20.16
C ASP A 56 -3.12 -11.98 -20.82
N GLN A 57 -4.20 -11.84 -20.01
CA GLN A 57 -5.57 -11.68 -20.46
C GLN A 57 -6.35 -10.78 -19.47
N GLY A 58 -7.48 -10.27 -19.93
CA GLY A 58 -8.36 -9.42 -19.15
C GLY A 58 -8.03 -7.93 -19.28
N GLU A 59 -8.74 -7.14 -18.50
CA GLU A 59 -8.68 -5.67 -18.56
C GLU A 59 -8.37 -5.09 -17.19
N VAL A 60 -7.46 -4.11 -17.14
CA VAL A 60 -7.14 -3.34 -15.94
C VAL A 60 -7.32 -1.86 -16.26
N GLN A 61 -8.24 -1.22 -15.54
CA GLN A 61 -8.51 0.20 -15.67
C GLN A 61 -8.23 0.91 -14.35
N VAL A 62 -7.31 1.89 -14.38
CA VAL A 62 -6.98 2.80 -13.27
C VAL A 62 -7.27 4.22 -13.74
N LYS A 63 -8.22 4.91 -13.09
CA LYS A 63 -8.79 6.17 -13.58
C LYS A 63 -8.02 7.42 -13.21
N THR A 64 -7.03 7.33 -12.36
CA THR A 64 -6.22 8.47 -11.93
C THR A 64 -4.76 8.08 -11.76
N ASP A 65 -3.91 9.07 -11.64
CA ASP A 65 -2.50 8.88 -11.37
C ASP A 65 -2.24 8.21 -10.01
N HIS A 66 -1.11 7.56 -9.90
CA HIS A 66 -0.80 6.75 -8.72
C HIS A 66 0.68 6.83 -8.34
N ALA A 67 0.95 6.49 -7.10
CA ALA A 67 2.29 6.21 -6.57
C ALA A 67 2.28 4.87 -5.84
N MET A 68 3.44 4.19 -5.82
CA MET A 68 3.59 2.91 -5.14
C MET A 68 4.81 2.94 -4.23
N LEU A 69 4.59 2.56 -2.97
CA LEU A 69 5.65 2.23 -2.02
C LEU A 69 5.79 0.71 -1.96
N LEU A 70 6.97 0.23 -2.30
CA LEU A 70 7.32 -1.18 -2.22
C LEU A 70 7.70 -1.57 -0.78
N GLU A 71 7.79 -2.87 -0.51
CA GLU A 71 8.25 -3.40 0.77
C GLU A 71 9.64 -2.90 1.17
N ASN A 72 10.55 -2.73 0.20
CA ASN A 72 11.88 -2.15 0.42
C ASN A 72 11.87 -0.64 0.17
N ASP A 73 12.62 0.12 0.99
CA ASP A 73 12.54 1.58 1.00
C ASP A 73 13.37 2.27 -0.12
N TYR A 74 14.35 1.61 -0.73
CA TYR A 74 15.16 2.12 -1.85
C TYR A 74 15.67 3.56 -1.69
N LEU A 75 16.06 3.95 -0.47
CA LEU A 75 16.60 5.27 -0.16
C LEU A 75 18.10 5.34 -0.42
N TYR A 76 18.62 6.54 -0.71
CA TYR A 76 20.04 6.82 -0.77
C TYR A 76 20.59 6.94 0.65
N GLU A 77 21.24 5.89 1.15
CA GLU A 77 21.68 5.79 2.54
C GLU A 77 22.86 6.72 2.87
N ASP A 78 23.67 7.09 1.87
CA ASP A 78 24.79 8.05 1.97
C ASP A 78 24.34 9.52 1.97
N LYS A 79 23.03 9.76 1.82
CA LYS A 79 22.42 11.08 1.78
C LYS A 79 21.56 11.32 3.02
N SER A 80 21.33 12.60 3.33
CA SER A 80 20.37 12.98 4.37
C SER A 80 18.92 12.74 3.92
N GLY A 81 17.98 12.76 4.87
CA GLY A 81 16.55 12.71 4.57
C GLY A 81 16.12 13.83 3.62
N LEU A 82 16.57 15.08 3.87
CA LEU A 82 16.27 16.22 2.99
C LEU A 82 16.85 16.08 1.58
N GLU A 83 18.06 15.54 1.46
CA GLU A 83 18.66 15.27 0.15
C GLU A 83 17.85 14.19 -0.60
N ASN A 84 17.38 13.14 0.10
CA ASN A 84 16.48 12.16 -0.48
C ASN A 84 15.19 12.81 -0.99
N LEU A 85 14.52 13.66 -0.20
CA LEU A 85 13.32 14.38 -0.65
C LEU A 85 13.57 15.19 -1.93
N LYS A 86 14.71 15.89 -2.01
CA LYS A 86 15.10 16.68 -3.20
C LYS A 86 15.37 15.80 -4.40
N LEU A 87 16.13 14.70 -4.24
CA LEU A 87 16.46 13.77 -5.31
C LEU A 87 15.22 13.11 -5.89
N PHE A 88 14.35 12.58 -5.03
CA PHE A 88 13.08 11.98 -5.48
C PHE A 88 12.14 13.03 -6.09
N GLY A 89 12.19 14.30 -5.61
CA GLY A 89 11.48 15.41 -6.24
C GLY A 89 11.90 15.63 -7.69
N LEU A 90 13.20 15.56 -7.99
CA LEU A 90 13.73 15.65 -9.35
C LEU A 90 13.26 14.46 -10.22
N TYR A 91 13.24 13.23 -9.67
CA TYR A 91 12.81 12.03 -10.41
C TYR A 91 11.32 12.03 -10.72
N PHE A 92 10.48 12.40 -9.76
CA PHE A 92 9.03 12.27 -9.87
C PHE A 92 8.31 13.57 -10.21
N GLY A 93 9.06 14.67 -10.38
CA GLY A 93 8.52 15.94 -10.82
C GLY A 93 7.71 16.69 -9.76
N TYR A 94 8.01 16.49 -8.46
CA TYR A 94 7.43 17.28 -7.38
C TYR A 94 8.46 18.23 -6.78
N GLN A 95 7.98 19.32 -6.16
CA GLN A 95 8.81 20.20 -5.35
C GLN A 95 8.77 19.75 -3.89
N PRO A 96 9.90 19.68 -3.18
CA PRO A 96 9.95 19.25 -1.78
C PRO A 96 9.51 20.35 -0.82
N TYR A 97 8.30 20.93 -1.05
CA TYR A 97 7.66 21.91 -0.17
C TYR A 97 6.44 21.30 0.51
N GLY A 98 6.09 21.83 1.69
CA GLY A 98 4.91 21.38 2.44
C GLY A 98 5.08 19.98 3.06
N TYR A 99 6.32 19.53 3.23
CA TYR A 99 6.60 18.26 3.91
C TYR A 99 6.56 18.38 5.43
N GLU A 100 6.62 19.58 5.96
CA GLU A 100 6.86 19.88 7.38
C GLU A 100 5.77 19.26 8.27
N ASP A 101 4.50 19.44 7.91
CA ASP A 101 3.35 18.92 8.67
C ASP A 101 3.31 17.38 8.65
N TYR A 102 3.62 16.79 7.49
CA TYR A 102 3.71 15.32 7.36
C TYR A 102 4.92 14.75 8.10
N ALA A 103 6.07 15.45 8.05
CA ALA A 103 7.28 15.06 8.77
C ALA A 103 7.08 15.17 10.29
N GLU A 104 6.31 16.14 10.75
CA GLU A 104 5.93 16.30 12.16
C GLU A 104 4.97 15.18 12.60
N LEU A 105 3.91 14.90 11.81
CA LEU A 105 3.01 13.77 12.06
C LEU A 105 3.75 12.43 12.15
N LEU A 106 4.75 12.22 11.30
CA LEU A 106 5.58 11.04 11.27
C LEU A 106 6.72 11.06 12.30
N GLU A 107 6.90 12.17 13.04
CA GLU A 107 7.97 12.38 14.02
C GLU A 107 9.37 12.09 13.46
N ILE A 108 9.66 12.56 12.23
CA ILE A 108 11.00 12.48 11.61
C ILE A 108 11.58 13.84 11.23
N LYS A 109 10.84 14.94 11.49
CA LYS A 109 11.22 16.29 11.09
C LYS A 109 12.63 16.68 11.54
N ASN A 110 12.97 16.40 12.79
CA ASN A 110 14.25 16.76 13.40
C ASN A 110 15.41 15.84 12.92
N ASP A 111 15.10 14.73 12.29
CA ASP A 111 16.08 13.77 11.78
C ASP A 111 16.39 13.96 10.30
N LEU A 112 15.64 14.80 9.58
CA LEU A 112 15.76 14.95 8.13
C LEU A 112 17.13 15.45 7.66
N GLU A 113 17.89 16.14 8.52
CA GLU A 113 19.26 16.57 8.21
C GLU A 113 20.31 15.49 8.41
N ARG A 114 19.97 14.38 9.08
CA ARG A 114 20.87 13.25 9.34
C ARG A 114 20.94 12.32 8.13
N ASN A 115 22.07 11.62 7.99
CA ASN A 115 22.23 10.57 6.98
C ASN A 115 21.28 9.40 7.20
N VAL A 116 20.64 8.94 6.13
CA VAL A 116 19.67 7.83 6.15
C VAL A 116 20.31 6.50 6.59
N SER A 117 21.63 6.33 6.43
CA SER A 117 22.36 5.19 7.00
C SER A 117 22.21 5.05 8.52
N THR A 118 21.92 6.16 9.23
CA THR A 118 21.71 6.18 10.68
C THR A 118 20.26 5.94 11.11
N TYR A 119 19.35 5.82 10.14
CA TYR A 119 17.93 5.66 10.41
C TYR A 119 17.59 4.21 10.82
N SER A 120 16.66 4.08 11.76
CA SER A 120 15.99 2.80 12.03
C SER A 120 15.12 2.39 10.82
N LYS A 121 14.71 1.13 10.76
CA LYS A 121 13.77 0.65 9.73
C LYS A 121 12.48 1.48 9.72
N GLY A 122 11.92 1.81 10.89
CA GLY A 122 10.75 2.66 11.01
C GLY A 122 10.98 4.07 10.45
N MET A 123 12.12 4.70 10.73
CA MET A 123 12.47 6.01 10.18
C MET A 123 12.63 5.97 8.66
N LYS A 124 13.28 4.94 8.09
CA LYS A 124 13.38 4.76 6.64
C LYS A 124 11.99 4.64 6.00
N ARG A 125 11.09 3.84 6.60
CA ARG A 125 9.70 3.69 6.13
C ARG A 125 8.94 5.01 6.17
N LYS A 126 9.08 5.82 7.23
CA LYS A 126 8.46 7.14 7.35
C LYS A 126 8.97 8.12 6.28
N LEU A 127 10.27 8.13 6.01
CA LEU A 127 10.84 8.95 4.94
C LEU A 127 10.33 8.53 3.56
N SER A 128 10.24 7.22 3.28
CA SER A 128 9.66 6.69 2.04
C SER A 128 8.20 7.09 1.87
N LEU A 129 7.42 7.05 2.95
CA LEU A 129 6.04 7.53 2.95
C LEU A 129 5.95 9.04 2.69
N LEU A 130 6.84 9.82 3.30
CA LEU A 130 6.90 11.27 3.08
C LEU A 130 7.14 11.59 1.59
N ILE A 131 8.07 10.86 0.94
CA ILE A 131 8.32 10.98 -0.50
C ILE A 131 7.03 10.70 -1.31
N ILE A 132 6.34 9.60 -1.01
CA ILE A 132 5.10 9.21 -1.70
C ILE A 132 4.00 10.25 -1.54
N VAL A 133 3.84 10.81 -0.34
CA VAL A 133 2.83 11.85 -0.08
C VAL A 133 3.09 13.11 -0.89
N LEU A 134 4.36 13.53 -1.01
CA LEU A 134 4.75 14.70 -1.78
C LEU A 134 4.53 14.56 -3.29
N MET A 135 4.40 13.35 -3.81
CA MET A 135 4.02 13.12 -5.21
C MET A 135 2.55 13.51 -5.50
N GLN A 136 1.73 13.75 -4.49
CA GLN A 136 0.34 14.25 -4.58
C GLN A 136 -0.61 13.40 -5.45
N ARG A 137 -0.31 12.12 -5.66
CA ARG A 137 -1.10 11.22 -6.53
C ARG A 137 -2.47 10.91 -5.95
N GLY A 138 -3.44 10.59 -6.83
CA GLY A 138 -4.82 10.27 -6.44
C GLY A 138 -4.96 8.90 -5.80
N ILE A 139 -4.14 7.91 -6.24
CA ILE A 139 -4.08 6.57 -5.68
C ILE A 139 -2.68 6.32 -5.10
N ILE A 140 -2.64 5.72 -3.91
CA ILE A 140 -1.41 5.33 -3.23
C ILE A 140 -1.45 3.83 -2.97
N TYR A 141 -0.50 3.08 -3.55
CA TYR A 141 -0.30 1.66 -3.28
C TYR A 141 0.79 1.49 -2.22
N LEU A 142 0.50 0.72 -1.17
CA LEU A 142 1.39 0.47 -0.04
C LEU A 142 1.61 -1.04 0.12
N ASP A 143 2.79 -1.53 -0.27
CA ASP A 143 3.12 -2.95 -0.17
C ASP A 143 3.79 -3.23 1.18
N GLU A 144 3.10 -3.99 2.07
CA GLU A 144 3.58 -4.43 3.38
C GLU A 144 4.17 -3.27 4.24
N VAL A 145 3.49 -2.11 4.24
CA VAL A 145 4.04 -0.84 4.76
C VAL A 145 4.37 -0.87 6.25
N THR A 146 3.71 -1.72 7.04
CA THR A 146 3.91 -1.86 8.50
C THR A 146 4.79 -3.05 8.88
N SER A 147 5.27 -3.83 7.91
CA SER A 147 6.06 -5.04 8.17
C SER A 147 7.41 -4.74 8.80
N GLY A 148 7.66 -5.32 9.98
CA GLY A 148 8.90 -5.14 10.74
C GLY A 148 9.13 -3.72 11.26
N VAL A 149 8.07 -2.91 11.37
CA VAL A 149 8.07 -1.56 11.92
C VAL A 149 7.60 -1.62 13.38
N ASP A 150 8.21 -0.83 14.26
CA ASP A 150 7.86 -0.75 15.67
C ASP A 150 6.43 -0.20 15.91
N PRO A 151 5.79 -0.48 17.07
CA PRO A 151 4.41 -0.09 17.33
C PRO A 151 4.15 1.43 17.26
N ILE A 152 5.13 2.27 17.65
CA ILE A 152 5.00 3.73 17.61
C ILE A 152 4.94 4.19 16.16
N SER A 153 5.89 3.73 15.35
CA SER A 153 5.92 4.04 13.91
C SER A 153 4.68 3.51 13.18
N ARG A 154 4.17 2.30 13.52
CA ARG A 154 2.90 1.79 12.96
C ARG A 154 1.73 2.73 13.26
N ARG A 155 1.63 3.26 14.49
CA ARG A 155 0.58 4.22 14.86
C ARG A 155 0.65 5.48 14.00
N GLN A 156 1.83 6.04 13.79
CA GLN A 156 2.03 7.24 12.96
C GLN A 156 1.68 6.98 11.50
N ILE A 157 2.06 5.81 10.96
CA ILE A 157 1.67 5.38 9.61
C ILE A 157 0.15 5.29 9.47
N ARG A 158 -0.56 4.72 10.43
CA ARG A 158 -2.04 4.69 10.44
C ARG A 158 -2.66 6.09 10.46
N GLN A 159 -2.09 7.00 11.26
CA GLN A 159 -2.55 8.40 11.31
C GLN A 159 -2.36 9.10 9.96
N LEU A 160 -1.23 8.85 9.29
CA LEU A 160 -0.97 9.37 7.94
C LEU A 160 -1.98 8.82 6.92
N ILE A 161 -2.23 7.49 6.93
CA ILE A 161 -3.20 6.85 6.03
C ILE A 161 -4.59 7.48 6.24
N ALA A 162 -5.03 7.65 7.48
CA ALA A 162 -6.31 8.27 7.81
C ALA A 162 -6.39 9.74 7.33
N LEU A 163 -5.29 10.50 7.44
CA LEU A 163 -5.21 11.87 6.94
C LEU A 163 -5.31 11.90 5.41
N LEU A 164 -4.58 11.03 4.71
CA LEU A 164 -4.60 10.95 3.25
C LEU A 164 -5.99 10.59 2.72
N LYS A 165 -6.68 9.63 3.37
CA LYS A 165 -8.07 9.31 3.04
C LYS A 165 -8.98 10.52 3.21
N ARG A 166 -8.89 11.25 4.33
CA ARG A 166 -9.69 12.49 4.56
C ARG A 166 -9.41 13.55 3.50
N ASN A 167 -8.20 13.59 2.96
CA ASN A 167 -7.82 14.47 1.85
C ASN A 167 -8.22 13.92 0.47
N GLY A 168 -9.13 12.94 0.41
CA GLY A 168 -9.69 12.42 -0.84
C GLY A 168 -8.80 11.43 -1.59
N LYS A 169 -7.73 10.91 -0.98
CA LYS A 169 -6.88 9.90 -1.60
C LYS A 169 -7.50 8.51 -1.47
N THR A 170 -7.26 7.67 -2.46
CA THR A 170 -7.57 6.23 -2.40
C THR A 170 -6.29 5.49 -2.04
N ILE A 171 -6.34 4.63 -1.04
CA ILE A 171 -5.18 3.87 -0.59
C ILE A 171 -5.46 2.38 -0.80
N VAL A 172 -4.52 1.69 -1.44
CA VAL A 172 -4.55 0.23 -1.59
C VAL A 172 -3.36 -0.32 -0.81
N ILE A 173 -3.63 -1.08 0.24
CA ILE A 173 -2.60 -1.61 1.12
C ILE A 173 -2.57 -3.13 1.06
N THR A 174 -1.38 -3.72 0.97
CA THR A 174 -1.21 -5.17 1.18
C THR A 174 -0.65 -5.42 2.56
N SER A 175 -1.11 -6.47 3.21
CA SER A 175 -0.57 -6.94 4.48
C SER A 175 -0.90 -8.42 4.70
N HIS A 176 -0.15 -9.04 5.58
CA HIS A 176 -0.47 -10.33 6.21
C HIS A 176 -0.82 -10.16 7.70
N ASP A 177 -0.70 -8.94 8.25
CA ASP A 177 -1.04 -8.57 9.63
C ASP A 177 -2.50 -8.10 9.66
N LEU A 178 -3.43 -9.02 9.99
CA LEU A 178 -4.87 -8.78 9.95
C LEU A 178 -5.32 -7.77 11.02
N ASP A 179 -4.70 -7.80 12.20
CA ASP A 179 -4.98 -6.85 13.28
C ASP A 179 -4.68 -5.41 12.89
N GLU A 180 -3.61 -5.20 12.10
CA GLU A 180 -3.29 -3.86 11.60
C GLU A 180 -4.27 -3.41 10.51
N ILE A 181 -4.76 -4.36 9.70
CA ILE A 181 -5.74 -4.06 8.64
C ILE A 181 -7.10 -3.66 9.23
N GLU A 182 -7.58 -4.34 10.26
CA GLU A 182 -8.83 -3.97 10.95
C GLU A 182 -8.84 -2.53 11.46
N LYS A 183 -7.66 -2.01 11.84
CA LYS A 183 -7.52 -0.64 12.39
C LYS A 183 -7.49 0.46 11.33
N VAL A 184 -7.30 0.12 10.05
CA VAL A 184 -7.00 1.14 9.02
C VAL A 184 -7.87 1.02 7.78
N ALA A 185 -8.33 -0.18 7.42
CA ALA A 185 -9.06 -0.42 6.18
C ALA A 185 -10.57 -0.12 6.31
N ASP A 186 -11.18 0.27 5.20
CA ASP A 186 -12.64 0.34 5.02
C ASP A 186 -13.16 -0.95 4.39
N VAL A 187 -12.40 -1.50 3.46
CA VAL A 187 -12.75 -2.70 2.71
C VAL A 187 -11.55 -3.65 2.72
N VAL A 188 -11.81 -4.92 2.89
CA VAL A 188 -10.82 -5.98 2.80
C VAL A 188 -11.18 -6.96 1.69
N THR A 189 -10.21 -7.27 0.84
CA THR A 189 -10.27 -8.38 -0.13
C THR A 189 -9.25 -9.42 0.24
N MET A 190 -9.71 -10.63 0.50
CA MET A 190 -8.84 -11.76 0.80
C MET A 190 -8.51 -12.54 -0.47
N ILE A 191 -7.21 -12.77 -0.71
CA ILE A 191 -6.70 -13.50 -1.85
C ILE A 191 -5.97 -14.76 -1.40
N LYS A 192 -6.34 -15.92 -1.96
CA LYS A 192 -5.65 -17.20 -1.78
C LYS A 192 -5.43 -17.87 -3.14
N GLN A 193 -4.20 -18.24 -3.43
CA GLN A 193 -3.83 -18.91 -4.70
C GLN A 193 -4.33 -18.17 -5.97
N GLY A 194 -4.27 -16.83 -5.95
CA GLY A 194 -4.68 -16.00 -7.09
C GLY A 194 -6.19 -15.85 -7.27
N GLN A 195 -7.00 -16.26 -6.31
CA GLN A 195 -8.45 -16.11 -6.31
C GLN A 195 -8.92 -15.27 -5.13
N ILE A 196 -10.01 -14.54 -5.30
CA ILE A 196 -10.68 -13.84 -4.21
C ILE A 196 -11.54 -14.84 -3.45
N LEU A 197 -11.30 -14.96 -2.14
CA LEU A 197 -12.17 -15.71 -1.25
C LEU A 197 -13.38 -14.88 -0.83
N PHE A 198 -13.12 -13.63 -0.44
CA PHE A 198 -14.18 -12.66 -0.15
C PHE A 198 -13.71 -11.22 -0.35
N THR A 199 -14.67 -10.31 -0.49
CA THR A 199 -14.50 -8.86 -0.33
C THR A 199 -15.60 -8.37 0.60
N LYS A 200 -15.23 -7.76 1.74
CA LYS A 200 -16.17 -7.26 2.76
C LYS A 200 -15.77 -5.87 3.23
N ARG A 201 -16.74 -5.07 3.67
CA ARG A 201 -16.46 -3.86 4.45
C ARG A 201 -16.10 -4.26 5.88
N ILE A 202 -15.16 -3.56 6.48
CA ILE A 202 -14.76 -3.81 7.88
C ILE A 202 -15.97 -3.59 8.82
N GLU A 203 -16.77 -2.58 8.57
CA GLU A 203 -18.00 -2.29 9.34
C GLU A 203 -19.06 -3.40 9.29
N ASP A 204 -19.05 -4.24 8.27
CA ASP A 204 -19.97 -5.36 8.09
C ASP A 204 -19.48 -6.65 8.80
N ILE A 205 -18.24 -6.65 9.27
CA ILE A 205 -17.64 -7.77 10.01
C ILE A 205 -18.05 -7.62 11.48
N GLN A 206 -19.22 -8.17 11.85
CA GLN A 206 -19.76 -8.08 13.21
C GLN A 206 -19.49 -9.35 14.00
N GLY A 207 -18.75 -9.21 15.11
CA GLY A 207 -18.59 -10.29 16.11
C GLY A 207 -17.53 -11.35 15.79
N GLU A 208 -16.87 -11.24 14.64
CA GLU A 208 -15.76 -12.09 14.21
C GLU A 208 -14.54 -11.23 13.94
N SER A 209 -13.33 -11.75 14.16
CA SER A 209 -12.10 -11.09 13.71
C SER A 209 -11.82 -11.41 12.24
N LEU A 210 -11.01 -10.58 11.57
CA LEU A 210 -10.50 -10.94 10.24
C LEU A 210 -9.73 -12.26 10.27
N GLU A 211 -9.10 -12.60 11.40
CA GLU A 211 -8.37 -13.85 11.58
C GLU A 211 -9.32 -15.05 11.58
N ASP A 212 -10.45 -14.98 12.28
CA ASP A 212 -11.46 -16.03 12.28
C ASP A 212 -12.01 -16.27 10.86
N LEU A 213 -12.38 -15.20 10.17
CA LEU A 213 -12.82 -15.25 8.77
C LEU A 213 -11.75 -15.82 7.84
N PHE A 214 -10.47 -15.48 8.09
CA PHE A 214 -9.35 -16.02 7.32
C PHE A 214 -9.22 -17.53 7.49
N ILE A 215 -9.38 -18.03 8.71
CA ILE A 215 -9.32 -19.45 9.04
C ILE A 215 -10.49 -20.19 8.41
N GLU A 216 -11.73 -19.71 8.60
CA GLU A 216 -12.95 -20.32 8.08
C GLU A 216 -12.95 -20.45 6.54
N GLU A 217 -12.70 -19.34 5.85
CA GLU A 217 -12.66 -19.32 4.38
C GLU A 217 -11.39 -19.97 3.82
N GLY A 218 -10.34 -20.01 4.62
CA GLY A 218 -9.09 -20.66 4.26
C GLY A 218 -9.13 -22.19 4.32
N LEU A 219 -10.06 -22.77 5.09
CA LEU A 219 -10.25 -24.22 5.25
C LEU A 219 -11.24 -24.82 4.23
N LYS A 220 -12.06 -23.98 3.60
CA LYS A 220 -12.96 -24.37 2.48
C LYS A 220 -12.16 -24.50 1.17
#